data_b3576945760822149a7fac12ccc6a57e
#
_entry.id   b3576945760822149a7fac12ccc6a57e
#
_cell.length_a   1.000
_cell.length_b   1.000
_cell.length_c   1.000
_cell.angle_alpha   90.00
_cell.angle_beta   90.00
_cell.angle_gamma   90.00
#
_symmetry.space_group_name_H-M   'P 1'
#
loop_
_entity.id
_entity.type
_entity.pdbx_description
1 polymer ?
#
loop_
_entity_poly.entity_id
_entity_poly.type
_entity_poly.pdbx_seq_one_letter_code
_entity_poly.pdbx_strand_id
1 'polypeptide(L)'
;MTTEPVPPEVLHPWAIYLQASEEARRRGDRRAGTDHVLLALFADPSLESLLGVSLQQARQTLDSLDREALGALGFGPGADAPELPMHAVPKKPRLRDVAQKDRLRMTPAAKKVLEEAARPNRRKLQVTAQQVLAQILNLQPPDPAAVLLGALGVNTSEVRRRLDA
;
A
#
# COMPACT_ATOMS: atom_id res chain seq x y z
N MET A 1 -34.54 4.09 -10.19
CA MET A 1 -33.76 2.86 -9.98
C MET A 1 -32.87 3.14 -8.74
N THR A 2 -33.31 2.62 -7.61
CA THR A 2 -32.57 2.76 -6.34
C THR A 2 -31.43 1.75 -6.39
N THR A 3 -30.22 2.23 -6.57
CA THR A 3 -29.03 1.38 -6.46
C THR A 3 -28.88 1.03 -4.98
N GLU A 4 -29.26 -0.19 -4.60
CA GLU A 4 -28.96 -0.70 -3.27
C GLU A 4 -27.44 -0.62 -3.04
N PRO A 5 -26.99 -0.11 -1.90
CA PRO A 5 -25.57 -0.10 -1.58
C PRO A 5 -25.08 -1.56 -1.53
N VAL A 6 -24.13 -1.88 -2.40
CA VAL A 6 -23.44 -3.17 -2.35
C VAL A 6 -22.79 -3.27 -0.98
N PRO A 7 -23.06 -4.33 -0.18
CA PRO A 7 -22.45 -4.48 1.12
C PRO A 7 -20.91 -4.52 0.98
N PRO A 8 -20.17 -3.91 1.91
CA PRO A 8 -18.73 -3.89 1.83
C PRO A 8 -18.19 -5.32 1.83
N GLU A 9 -17.29 -5.60 0.90
CA GLU A 9 -16.66 -6.91 0.79
C GLU A 9 -15.82 -7.18 2.04
N VAL A 10 -16.12 -8.29 2.70
CA VAL A 10 -15.41 -8.73 3.90
C VAL A 10 -14.20 -9.55 3.48
N LEU A 11 -13.01 -9.04 3.77
CA LEU A 11 -11.74 -9.64 3.40
C LEU A 11 -11.05 -10.26 4.62
N HIS A 12 -10.23 -11.26 4.39
CA HIS A 12 -9.28 -11.71 5.39
C HIS A 12 -8.04 -10.77 5.35
N PRO A 13 -7.48 -10.33 6.49
CA PRO A 13 -6.29 -9.47 6.50
C PRO A 13 -5.12 -10.03 5.69
N TRP A 14 -5.06 -11.35 5.59
CA TRP A 14 -4.10 -12.06 4.76
C TRP A 14 -4.25 -11.78 3.26
N ALA A 15 -5.48 -11.62 2.76
CA ALA A 15 -5.71 -11.28 1.34
C ALA A 15 -5.15 -9.89 1.02
N ILE A 16 -5.38 -8.92 1.90
CA ILE A 16 -4.82 -7.57 1.76
C ILE A 16 -3.28 -7.61 1.82
N TYR A 17 -2.71 -8.42 2.74
CA TYR A 17 -1.27 -8.62 2.82
C TYR A 17 -0.68 -9.18 1.52
N LEU A 18 -1.33 -10.18 0.90
CA LEU A 18 -0.86 -10.77 -0.36
C LEU A 18 -0.87 -9.73 -1.50
N GLN A 19 -1.94 -8.95 -1.61
CA GLN A 19 -2.05 -7.89 -2.60
C GLN A 19 -1.01 -6.77 -2.36
N ALA A 20 -0.82 -6.33 -1.12
CA ALA A 20 0.22 -5.36 -0.77
C ALA A 20 1.63 -5.89 -1.08
N SER A 21 1.86 -7.18 -0.88
CA SER A 21 3.12 -7.83 -1.24
C SER A 21 3.34 -7.88 -2.75
N GLU A 22 2.27 -8.07 -3.52
CA GLU A 22 2.33 -8.04 -4.98
C GLU A 22 2.63 -6.63 -5.50
N GLU A 23 2.02 -5.59 -4.94
CA GLU A 23 2.33 -4.20 -5.29
C GLU A 23 3.80 -3.86 -4.97
N ALA A 24 4.30 -4.29 -3.82
CA ALA A 24 5.69 -4.08 -3.43
C ALA A 24 6.66 -4.80 -4.39
N ARG A 25 6.35 -6.05 -4.79
CA ARG A 25 7.15 -6.78 -5.78
C ARG A 25 7.18 -6.09 -7.13
N ARG A 26 6.04 -5.61 -7.59
CA ARG A 26 5.92 -4.92 -8.87
C ARG A 26 6.84 -3.69 -8.93
N ARG A 27 7.07 -3.05 -7.80
CA ARG A 27 7.98 -1.91 -7.66
C ARG A 27 9.43 -2.30 -7.36
N GLY A 28 9.71 -3.56 -7.04
CA GLY A 28 11.02 -4.03 -6.61
C GLY A 28 11.35 -3.73 -5.15
N ASP A 29 10.35 -3.38 -4.33
CA ASP A 29 10.53 -3.09 -2.92
C ASP A 29 10.78 -4.36 -2.12
N ARG A 30 11.61 -4.25 -1.07
CA ARG A 30 11.98 -5.39 -0.21
C ARG A 30 10.95 -5.68 0.89
N ARG A 31 10.04 -4.75 1.14
CA ARG A 31 9.00 -4.85 2.18
C ARG A 31 7.72 -4.18 1.71
N ALA A 32 6.58 -4.74 2.11
CA ALA A 32 5.31 -4.10 1.90
C ALA A 32 5.08 -3.03 2.98
N GLY A 33 5.00 -1.77 2.58
CA GLY A 33 4.72 -0.61 3.41
C GLY A 33 3.24 -0.26 3.50
N THR A 34 2.91 0.81 4.19
CA THR A 34 1.55 1.35 4.32
C THR A 34 1.01 1.86 2.99
N ASP A 35 1.85 2.39 2.12
CA ASP A 35 1.58 2.76 0.74
C ASP A 35 1.10 1.56 -0.10
N HIS A 36 1.77 0.42 0.02
CA HIS A 36 1.38 -0.82 -0.67
C HIS A 36 0.06 -1.38 -0.11
N VAL A 37 -0.19 -1.24 1.20
CA VAL A 37 -1.48 -1.58 1.79
C VAL A 37 -2.57 -0.68 1.21
N LEU A 38 -2.34 0.63 1.09
CA LEU A 38 -3.28 1.55 0.45
C LEU A 38 -3.57 1.15 -1.00
N LEU A 39 -2.54 0.82 -1.80
CA LEU A 39 -2.73 0.34 -3.18
C LEU A 39 -3.52 -0.97 -3.24
N ALA A 40 -3.28 -1.89 -2.29
CA ALA A 40 -3.99 -3.16 -2.23
C ALA A 40 -5.51 -2.99 -1.99
N LEU A 41 -5.92 -1.93 -1.29
CA LEU A 41 -7.34 -1.66 -1.05
C LEU A 41 -8.12 -1.31 -2.32
N PHE A 42 -7.46 -0.85 -3.38
CA PHE A 42 -8.10 -0.59 -4.68
C PHE A 42 -8.61 -1.85 -5.39
N ALA A 43 -8.37 -3.03 -4.84
CA ALA A 43 -9.09 -4.24 -5.25
C ALA A 43 -10.61 -4.14 -4.97
N ASP A 44 -11.01 -3.33 -4.00
CA ASP A 44 -12.41 -2.97 -3.75
C ASP A 44 -12.80 -1.78 -4.64
N PRO A 45 -13.72 -1.96 -5.62
CA PRO A 45 -14.12 -0.89 -6.54
C PRO A 45 -14.73 0.33 -5.84
N SER A 46 -15.28 0.16 -4.63
CA SER A 46 -15.86 1.27 -3.87
C SER A 46 -14.81 2.31 -3.47
N LEU A 47 -13.56 1.90 -3.39
CA LEU A 47 -12.47 2.75 -2.94
C LEU A 47 -12.13 3.85 -3.96
N GLU A 48 -12.16 3.55 -5.25
CA GLU A 48 -11.95 4.56 -6.29
C GLU A 48 -13.00 5.67 -6.21
N SER A 49 -14.27 5.29 -6.02
CA SER A 49 -15.35 6.25 -5.84
C SER A 49 -15.23 7.07 -4.56
N LEU A 50 -14.76 6.44 -3.48
CA LEU A 50 -14.59 7.06 -2.17
C LEU A 50 -13.44 8.08 -2.15
N LEU A 51 -12.31 7.71 -2.75
CA LEU A 51 -11.10 8.53 -2.80
C LEU A 51 -11.10 9.54 -3.96
N GLY A 52 -11.90 9.30 -5.01
CA GLY A 52 -11.94 10.11 -6.22
C GLY A 52 -10.70 9.95 -7.10
N VAL A 53 -9.92 8.88 -6.91
CA VAL A 53 -8.69 8.58 -7.66
C VAL A 53 -8.66 7.11 -8.05
N SER A 54 -8.04 6.81 -9.20
CA SER A 54 -7.89 5.43 -9.65
C SER A 54 -6.60 4.80 -9.12
N LEU A 55 -6.56 3.46 -9.09
CA LEU A 55 -5.34 2.71 -8.77
C LEU A 55 -4.16 3.13 -9.66
N GLN A 56 -4.42 3.37 -10.95
CA GLN A 56 -3.36 3.79 -11.88
C GLN A 56 -2.78 5.16 -11.51
N GLN A 57 -3.63 6.13 -11.16
CA GLN A 57 -3.18 7.44 -10.67
C GLN A 57 -2.37 7.30 -9.38
N ALA A 58 -2.83 6.48 -8.43
CA ALA A 58 -2.12 6.24 -7.17
C ALA A 58 -0.72 5.66 -7.43
N ARG A 59 -0.60 4.68 -8.33
CA ARG A 59 0.70 4.10 -8.72
C ARG A 59 1.63 5.13 -9.38
N GLN A 60 1.12 5.92 -10.33
CA GLN A 60 1.89 6.96 -11.02
C GLN A 60 2.39 8.04 -10.07
N THR A 61 1.54 8.46 -9.12
CA THR A 61 1.92 9.44 -8.11
C THR A 61 3.01 8.90 -7.20
N LEU A 62 2.90 7.64 -6.78
CA LEU A 62 3.91 7.00 -5.94
C LEU A 62 5.27 6.91 -6.67
N ASP A 63 5.26 6.51 -7.96
CA ASP A 63 6.47 6.49 -8.80
C ASP A 63 7.08 7.88 -9.02
N SER A 64 6.25 8.94 -9.00
CA SER A 64 6.73 10.33 -9.10
C SER A 64 7.38 10.79 -7.80
N LEU A 65 6.79 10.46 -6.65
CA LEU A 65 7.38 10.75 -5.33
C LEU A 65 8.77 10.12 -5.17
N ASP A 66 8.94 8.88 -5.63
CA ASP A 66 10.25 8.21 -5.59
C ASP A 66 11.28 8.92 -6.48
N ARG A 67 10.88 9.29 -7.69
CA ARG A 67 11.76 10.03 -8.61
C ARG A 67 12.15 11.39 -8.04
N GLU A 68 11.23 12.11 -7.40
CA GLU A 68 11.50 13.37 -6.73
C GLU A 68 12.46 13.18 -5.56
N ALA A 69 12.25 12.15 -4.74
CA ALA A 69 13.13 11.83 -3.62
C ALA A 69 14.55 11.49 -4.10
N LEU A 70 14.67 10.68 -5.16
CA LEU A 70 15.96 10.35 -5.77
C LEU A 70 16.62 11.60 -6.39
N GLY A 71 15.84 12.44 -7.07
CA GLY A 71 16.32 13.71 -7.63
C GLY A 71 16.86 14.66 -6.55
N ALA A 72 16.19 14.75 -5.40
CA ALA A 72 16.64 15.56 -4.26
C ALA A 72 17.96 15.04 -3.65
N LEU A 73 18.25 13.74 -3.80
CA LEU A 73 19.52 13.12 -3.38
C LEU A 73 20.62 13.21 -4.46
N GLY A 74 20.35 13.86 -5.61
CA GLY A 74 21.31 13.99 -6.72
C GLY A 74 21.32 12.80 -7.69
N PHE A 75 20.39 11.86 -7.60
CA PHE A 75 20.24 10.72 -8.52
C PHE A 75 19.24 11.03 -9.65
N GLY A 76 19.29 12.23 -10.22
CA GLY A 76 18.46 12.62 -11.35
C GLY A 76 18.96 12.07 -12.70
N PRO A 77 18.14 12.15 -13.77
CA PRO A 77 18.55 11.78 -15.11
C PRO A 77 19.69 12.73 -15.55
N GLY A 78 20.90 12.21 -15.64
CA GLY A 78 22.13 12.97 -15.97
C GLY A 78 23.19 12.96 -14.87
N ALA A 79 22.91 12.46 -13.70
CA ALA A 79 23.97 12.12 -12.76
C ALA A 79 24.68 10.86 -13.29
N ASP A 80 26.02 10.96 -13.47
CA ASP A 80 26.84 9.77 -13.70
C ASP A 80 26.55 8.79 -12.58
N ALA A 81 25.78 7.75 -12.90
CA ALA A 81 25.49 6.69 -11.94
C ALA A 81 26.85 6.13 -11.49
N PRO A 82 27.20 6.20 -10.19
CA PRO A 82 28.40 5.52 -9.73
C PRO A 82 28.22 4.05 -10.14
N GLU A 83 29.20 3.49 -10.86
CA GLU A 83 29.25 2.06 -11.12
C GLU A 83 29.20 1.34 -9.77
N LEU A 84 27.99 0.99 -9.37
CA LEU A 84 27.81 0.13 -8.21
C LEU A 84 28.49 -1.19 -8.55
N PRO A 85 29.49 -1.61 -7.77
CA PRO A 85 30.16 -2.88 -8.03
C PRO A 85 29.09 -3.95 -8.09
N MET A 86 29.02 -4.65 -9.23
CA MET A 86 28.17 -5.82 -9.45
C MET A 86 28.54 -6.88 -8.42
N HIS A 87 27.98 -6.76 -7.23
CA HIS A 87 28.25 -7.70 -6.16
C HIS A 87 27.38 -8.93 -6.29
N ALA A 88 28.12 -10.00 -6.57
CA ALA A 88 27.80 -11.36 -6.26
C ALA A 88 26.54 -11.92 -6.96
N VAL A 89 26.79 -12.75 -7.95
CA VAL A 89 25.88 -13.80 -8.41
C VAL A 89 25.21 -14.42 -7.17
N PRO A 90 23.87 -14.31 -7.04
CA PRO A 90 23.18 -14.88 -5.90
C PRO A 90 23.42 -16.39 -5.89
N LYS A 91 23.92 -16.91 -4.78
CA LYS A 91 24.02 -18.35 -4.53
C LYS A 91 22.67 -19.00 -4.85
N LYS A 92 22.68 -20.12 -5.60
CA LYS A 92 21.46 -20.86 -5.96
C LYS A 92 20.53 -20.97 -4.76
N PRO A 93 19.26 -20.50 -4.89
CA PRO A 93 18.32 -20.53 -3.77
C PRO A 93 18.08 -21.99 -3.34
N ARG A 94 18.12 -22.25 -2.05
CA ARG A 94 17.72 -23.56 -1.52
C ARG A 94 16.21 -23.69 -1.67
N LEU A 95 15.70 -24.91 -1.89
CA LEU A 95 14.25 -25.17 -2.06
C LEU A 95 13.37 -24.55 -0.95
N ARG A 96 13.90 -24.41 0.28
CA ARG A 96 13.26 -23.71 1.38
C ARG A 96 13.10 -22.20 1.13
N ASP A 97 14.01 -21.59 0.38
CA ASP A 97 13.98 -20.15 0.11
C ASP A 97 12.94 -19.81 -0.96
N VAL A 98 12.54 -20.77 -1.80
CA VAL A 98 11.53 -20.56 -2.86
C VAL A 98 10.14 -20.40 -2.26
N ALA A 99 9.76 -21.21 -1.27
CA ALA A 99 8.45 -21.09 -0.60
C ALA A 99 8.34 -19.86 0.30
N GLN A 100 9.48 -19.33 0.78
CA GLN A 100 9.54 -18.14 1.62
C GLN A 100 9.81 -16.87 0.82
N LYS A 101 10.30 -17.00 -0.44
CA LYS A 101 10.58 -15.90 -1.37
C LYS A 101 9.32 -15.17 -1.83
N ASP A 102 8.17 -15.84 -1.78
CA ASP A 102 6.90 -15.25 -2.20
C ASP A 102 6.24 -14.37 -1.11
N ARG A 103 6.84 -14.27 0.07
CA ARG A 103 6.27 -13.49 1.18
C ARG A 103 7.18 -12.32 1.52
N LEU A 104 6.91 -11.17 0.93
CA LEU A 104 7.58 -9.95 1.37
C LEU A 104 7.18 -9.64 2.81
N ARG A 105 8.15 -9.31 3.66
CA ARG A 105 7.85 -8.87 5.02
C ARG A 105 7.15 -7.52 4.98
N MET A 106 6.13 -7.35 5.80
CA MET A 106 5.52 -6.04 6.02
C MET A 106 6.40 -5.17 6.91
N THR A 107 6.28 -3.86 6.71
CA THR A 107 6.80 -2.90 7.69
C THR A 107 6.00 -2.98 8.99
N PRO A 108 6.58 -2.61 10.16
CA PRO A 108 5.84 -2.59 11.41
C PRO A 108 4.60 -1.69 11.36
N ALA A 109 4.66 -0.56 10.66
CA ALA A 109 3.54 0.35 10.49
C ALA A 109 2.40 -0.29 9.69
N ALA A 110 2.69 -0.93 8.54
CA ALA A 110 1.70 -1.63 7.72
C ALA A 110 1.05 -2.80 8.49
N LYS A 111 1.83 -3.56 9.25
CA LYS A 111 1.31 -4.62 10.12
C LYS A 111 0.36 -4.06 11.16
N LYS A 112 0.73 -2.97 11.84
CA LYS A 112 -0.10 -2.31 12.85
C LYS A 112 -1.43 -1.83 12.27
N VAL A 113 -1.44 -1.26 11.07
CA VAL A 113 -2.67 -0.84 10.37
C VAL A 113 -3.63 -2.00 10.20
N LEU A 114 -3.18 -3.17 9.72
CA LEU A 114 -4.04 -4.34 9.55
C LEU A 114 -4.51 -4.93 10.89
N GLU A 115 -3.64 -4.95 11.90
CA GLU A 115 -3.99 -5.44 13.23
C GLU A 115 -5.06 -4.57 13.90
N GLU A 116 -4.93 -3.24 13.82
CA GLU A 116 -5.91 -2.29 14.36
C GLU A 116 -7.24 -2.36 13.60
N ALA A 117 -7.21 -2.46 12.27
CA ALA A 117 -8.42 -2.63 11.45
C ALA A 117 -9.16 -3.94 11.78
N ALA A 118 -8.43 -5.02 12.07
CA ALA A 118 -9.01 -6.31 12.43
C ALA A 118 -9.49 -6.39 13.90
N ARG A 119 -9.14 -5.42 14.74
CA ARG A 119 -9.42 -5.46 16.19
C ARG A 119 -10.91 -5.67 16.52
N PRO A 120 -11.88 -4.99 15.86
CA PRO A 120 -13.30 -5.20 16.14
C PRO A 120 -13.77 -6.63 15.84
N ASN A 121 -13.19 -7.29 14.84
CA ASN A 121 -13.56 -8.62 14.37
C ASN A 121 -12.46 -9.68 14.61
N ARG A 122 -11.67 -9.50 15.65
CA ARG A 122 -10.47 -10.30 15.93
C ARG A 122 -10.73 -11.82 15.96
N ARG A 123 -11.91 -12.23 16.43
CA ARG A 123 -12.29 -13.65 16.48
C ARG A 123 -12.52 -14.26 15.09
N LYS A 124 -13.03 -13.48 14.14
CA LYS A 124 -13.34 -13.92 12.78
C LYS A 124 -12.22 -13.62 11.79
N LEU A 125 -11.20 -12.82 12.19
CA LEU A 125 -10.12 -12.35 11.32
C LEU A 125 -10.67 -11.75 10.00
N GLN A 126 -11.69 -10.92 10.13
CA GLN A 126 -12.36 -10.27 9.01
C GLN A 126 -12.19 -8.76 9.09
N VAL A 127 -11.89 -8.15 7.94
CA VAL A 127 -11.78 -6.69 7.78
C VAL A 127 -12.46 -6.26 6.48
N THR A 128 -12.90 -5.02 6.43
CA THR A 128 -13.32 -4.38 5.17
C THR A 128 -12.23 -3.42 4.69
N ALA A 129 -12.19 -3.14 3.39
CA ALA A 129 -11.29 -2.14 2.83
C ALA A 129 -11.48 -0.77 3.53
N GLN A 130 -12.72 -0.41 3.86
CA GLN A 130 -13.05 0.82 4.57
C GLN A 130 -12.46 0.88 5.99
N GLN A 131 -12.48 -0.25 6.73
CA GLN A 131 -11.86 -0.32 8.07
C GLN A 131 -10.35 -0.13 8.01
N VAL A 132 -9.69 -0.73 7.01
CA VAL A 132 -8.25 -0.54 6.81
C VAL A 132 -7.95 0.89 6.37
N LEU A 133 -8.74 1.44 5.45
CA LEU A 133 -8.59 2.84 5.03
C LEU A 133 -8.74 3.80 6.21
N ALA A 134 -9.71 3.59 7.10
CA ALA A 134 -9.89 4.41 8.30
C ALA A 134 -8.63 4.44 9.18
N GLN A 135 -7.90 3.32 9.29
CA GLN A 135 -6.62 3.28 10.00
C GLN A 135 -5.52 4.02 9.24
N ILE A 136 -5.46 3.90 7.91
CA ILE A 136 -4.49 4.62 7.08
C ILE A 136 -4.72 6.14 7.18
N LEU A 137 -5.95 6.61 7.21
CA LEU A 137 -6.29 8.03 7.37
C LEU A 137 -5.82 8.63 8.70
N ASN A 138 -5.49 7.80 9.71
CA ASN A 138 -4.93 8.26 10.99
C ASN A 138 -3.40 8.45 10.92
N LEU A 139 -2.76 7.98 9.87
CA LEU A 139 -1.32 8.14 9.68
C LEU A 139 -0.99 9.59 9.31
N GLN A 140 0.19 10.03 9.73
CA GLN A 140 0.69 11.37 9.44
C GLN A 140 2.03 11.27 8.70
N PRO A 141 2.38 12.27 7.87
CA PRO A 141 3.73 12.35 7.33
C PRO A 141 4.79 12.26 8.44
N PRO A 142 5.89 11.55 8.24
CA PRO A 142 6.42 11.05 6.96
C PRO A 142 5.96 9.63 6.58
N ASP A 143 4.84 9.11 7.10
CA ASP A 143 4.36 7.79 6.70
C ASP A 143 4.06 7.76 5.18
N PRO A 144 4.52 6.72 4.43
CA PRO A 144 4.38 6.67 2.98
C PRO A 144 2.94 6.75 2.47
N ALA A 145 1.97 6.11 3.15
CA ALA A 145 0.56 6.20 2.75
C ALA A 145 0.00 7.60 2.97
N ALA A 146 0.37 8.28 4.07
CA ALA A 146 -0.06 9.65 4.33
C ALA A 146 0.52 10.63 3.30
N VAL A 147 1.79 10.45 2.93
CA VAL A 147 2.44 11.24 1.87
C VAL A 147 1.76 11.01 0.52
N LEU A 148 1.46 9.76 0.18
CA LEU A 148 0.76 9.41 -1.06
C LEU A 148 -0.63 10.03 -1.13
N LEU A 149 -1.43 9.94 -0.06
CA LEU A 149 -2.77 10.57 0.00
C LEU A 149 -2.69 12.09 -0.17
N GLY A 150 -1.69 12.72 0.44
CA GLY A 150 -1.44 14.15 0.28
C GLY A 150 -1.06 14.53 -1.15
N ALA A 151 -0.17 13.77 -1.79
CA ALA A 151 0.25 13.99 -3.18
C ALA A 151 -0.89 13.76 -4.19
N LEU A 152 -1.82 12.85 -3.88
CA LEU A 152 -3.03 12.62 -4.67
C LEU A 152 -4.08 13.73 -4.48
N GLY A 153 -3.87 14.67 -3.57
CA GLY A 153 -4.85 15.72 -3.25
C GLY A 153 -6.12 15.20 -2.57
N VAL A 154 -6.07 14.02 -1.97
CA VAL A 154 -7.22 13.42 -1.29
C VAL A 154 -7.55 14.21 -0.02
N ASN A 155 -8.79 14.69 0.06
CA ASN A 155 -9.29 15.34 1.27
C ASN A 155 -9.63 14.27 2.33
N THR A 156 -8.67 13.98 3.20
CA THR A 156 -8.80 12.95 4.23
C THR A 156 -9.96 13.19 5.20
N SER A 157 -10.30 14.45 5.48
CA SER A 157 -11.43 14.81 6.34
C SER A 157 -12.77 14.48 5.66
N GLU A 158 -12.88 14.74 4.36
CA GLU A 158 -14.08 14.41 3.59
C GLU A 158 -14.26 12.88 3.46
N VAL A 159 -13.17 12.17 3.16
CA VAL A 159 -13.19 10.69 3.08
C VAL A 159 -13.61 10.10 4.42
N ARG A 160 -13.07 10.61 5.54
CA ARG A 160 -13.44 10.15 6.88
C ARG A 160 -14.92 10.37 7.17
N ARG A 161 -15.46 11.54 6.84
CA ARG A 161 -16.88 11.83 7.00
C ARG A 161 -17.77 10.87 6.20
N ARG A 162 -17.34 10.47 4.99
CA ARG A 162 -18.06 9.48 4.15
C ARG A 162 -17.96 8.05 4.67
N LEU A 163 -16.88 7.72 5.40
CA LEU A 163 -16.74 6.41 6.04
C LEU A 163 -17.63 6.27 7.28
N ASP A 164 -17.92 7.38 7.93
CA ASP A 164 -18.74 7.44 9.18
C ASP A 164 -20.25 7.61 8.89
N ALA A 165 -20.64 7.84 7.63
CA ALA A 165 -22.03 8.05 7.20
C ALA A 165 -22.75 6.75 6.86
#